data_4ed8fe6c1c81ff10571e8acd349feacd
#
_entry.id   4ed8fe6c1c81ff10571e8acd349feacd
#
_cell.length_a   1.000
_cell.length_b   1.000
_cell.length_c   1.000
_cell.angle_alpha   90.00
_cell.angle_beta   90.00
_cell.angle_gamma   90.00
#
_symmetry.space_group_name_H-M   'P 1'
#
loop_
_entity.id
_entity.type
_entity.pdbx_description
1 polymer ?
#
loop_
_entity_poly.entity_id
_entity_poly.type
_entity_poly.pdbx_seq_one_letter_code
_entity_poly.pdbx_strand_id
1 'polypeptide(L)'
;MIRIVSIVVATLLFCYIVFVSFFFREMRQDKVCQDLQVVVKDSLDKHFVSESDLVTILKKADLNPIKKPMDAINTDRIETELKKNEMIARIEAYKTPSGIIKLEVEQKIPILRVISSRGNFYVDNLGTTMPVSFRYVADVPLVSGYVEKELAVTDLYKFALFLQENEFWNNQIEQIYVHPDNEVELIPRVGNHRIVLGTFDDFQEKLDNLRLFLSL
;
A
#
# COMPACT_ATOMS: atom_id res chain seq x y z
N MET A 1 -43.18 -34.00 38.54
CA MET A 1 -43.73 -33.08 37.56
C MET A 1 -42.74 -32.02 37.07
N ILE A 2 -42.11 -31.24 37.95
CA ILE A 2 -41.20 -30.15 37.56
C ILE A 2 -40.03 -30.59 36.65
N ARG A 3 -39.38 -31.75 36.89
CA ARG A 3 -38.30 -32.27 36.06
C ARG A 3 -38.73 -32.65 34.63
N ILE A 4 -39.93 -33.20 34.49
CA ILE A 4 -40.47 -33.56 33.18
C ILE A 4 -40.81 -32.32 32.37
N VAL A 5 -41.39 -31.31 32.99
CA VAL A 5 -41.69 -30.01 32.34
C VAL A 5 -40.39 -29.33 31.90
N SER A 6 -39.33 -29.36 32.73
CA SER A 6 -38.02 -28.77 32.40
C SER A 6 -37.37 -29.45 31.18
N ILE A 7 -37.47 -30.80 31.09
CA ILE A 7 -36.95 -31.54 29.93
C ILE A 7 -37.72 -31.20 28.65
N VAL A 8 -39.06 -31.14 28.71
CA VAL A 8 -39.87 -30.77 27.55
C VAL A 8 -39.56 -29.35 27.06
N VAL A 9 -39.43 -28.38 27.96
CA VAL A 9 -39.08 -27.01 27.61
C VAL A 9 -37.68 -26.95 26.99
N ALA A 10 -36.70 -27.67 27.54
CA ALA A 10 -35.34 -27.72 27.00
C ALA A 10 -35.30 -28.33 25.58
N THR A 11 -36.11 -29.41 25.34
CA THR A 11 -36.21 -30.03 23.99
C THR A 11 -36.86 -29.09 22.97
N LEU A 12 -37.90 -28.35 23.39
CA LEU A 12 -38.54 -27.37 22.49
C LEU A 12 -37.61 -26.22 22.17
N LEU A 13 -36.83 -25.69 23.15
CA LEU A 13 -35.84 -24.70 22.88
C LEU A 13 -34.72 -25.18 21.94
N PHE A 14 -34.25 -26.39 22.13
CA PHE A 14 -33.25 -26.99 21.25
C PHE A 14 -33.79 -27.16 19.80
N CYS A 15 -35.00 -27.68 19.65
CA CYS A 15 -35.65 -27.78 18.32
C CYS A 15 -35.84 -26.39 17.68
N TYR A 16 -36.22 -25.38 18.45
CA TYR A 16 -36.35 -24.01 17.96
C TYR A 16 -35.01 -23.44 17.49
N ILE A 17 -33.92 -23.62 18.24
CA ILE A 17 -32.59 -23.16 17.85
C ILE A 17 -32.13 -23.86 16.57
N VAL A 18 -32.32 -25.15 16.45
CA VAL A 18 -32.00 -25.94 15.26
C VAL A 18 -32.81 -25.46 14.06
N PHE A 19 -34.11 -25.27 14.22
CA PHE A 19 -35.03 -24.77 13.17
C PHE A 19 -34.63 -23.39 12.67
N VAL A 20 -34.38 -22.46 13.62
CA VAL A 20 -33.91 -21.11 13.30
C VAL A 20 -32.54 -21.14 12.58
N SER A 21 -31.60 -21.96 13.04
CA SER A 21 -30.30 -22.12 12.39
C SER A 21 -30.42 -22.65 10.97
N PHE A 22 -31.34 -23.59 10.71
CA PHE A 22 -31.57 -24.15 9.40
C PHE A 22 -32.23 -23.12 8.47
N PHE A 23 -33.27 -22.44 8.96
CA PHE A 23 -33.99 -21.43 8.20
C PHE A 23 -33.10 -20.22 7.79
N PHE A 24 -32.26 -19.75 8.70
CA PHE A 24 -31.28 -18.67 8.38
C PHE A 24 -30.14 -19.13 7.46
N ARG A 25 -29.83 -20.44 7.42
CA ARG A 25 -28.86 -21.01 6.50
C ARG A 25 -29.35 -21.02 5.05
N GLU A 26 -30.61 -21.41 4.83
CA GLU A 26 -31.23 -21.37 3.49
C GLU A 26 -31.35 -19.94 2.94
N MET A 27 -31.67 -18.96 3.78
CA MET A 27 -31.73 -17.55 3.35
C MET A 27 -30.41 -16.98 2.90
N ARG A 28 -29.26 -17.57 3.29
CA ARG A 28 -27.93 -17.12 2.88
C ARG A 28 -27.46 -17.70 1.55
N GLN A 29 -27.96 -18.85 1.13
CA GLN A 29 -27.42 -19.59 -0.01
C GLN A 29 -27.85 -19.04 -1.38
N ASP A 30 -28.91 -18.27 -1.47
CA ASP A 30 -29.47 -17.82 -2.76
C ASP A 30 -29.01 -16.43 -3.20
N LYS A 31 -28.11 -15.76 -2.44
CA LYS A 31 -27.68 -14.44 -2.83
C LYS A 31 -26.55 -14.51 -3.85
N VAL A 32 -26.81 -13.92 -5.00
CA VAL A 32 -25.84 -13.71 -6.07
C VAL A 32 -25.16 -12.36 -5.84
N CYS A 33 -23.86 -12.27 -6.10
CA CYS A 33 -23.13 -11.01 -6.06
C CYS A 33 -23.69 -10.05 -7.10
N GLN A 34 -24.24 -8.94 -6.64
CA GLN A 34 -24.88 -7.93 -7.48
C GLN A 34 -23.87 -6.90 -7.98
N ASP A 35 -22.89 -6.58 -7.15
CA ASP A 35 -21.93 -5.51 -7.44
C ASP A 35 -20.59 -5.73 -6.74
N LEU A 36 -19.57 -5.09 -7.30
CA LEU A 36 -18.20 -5.04 -6.76
C LEU A 36 -17.85 -3.58 -6.49
N GLN A 37 -17.88 -3.18 -5.23
CA GLN A 37 -17.48 -1.85 -4.81
C GLN A 37 -16.00 -1.82 -4.47
N VAL A 38 -15.26 -0.96 -5.14
CA VAL A 38 -13.84 -0.73 -4.89
C VAL A 38 -13.65 0.63 -4.22
N VAL A 39 -13.04 0.63 -3.06
CA VAL A 39 -12.67 1.84 -2.34
C VAL A 39 -11.15 1.89 -2.27
N VAL A 40 -10.56 2.75 -3.08
CA VAL A 40 -9.12 3.04 -2.98
C VAL A 40 -8.98 4.10 -1.90
N LYS A 41 -8.36 3.72 -0.78
CA LYS A 41 -8.01 4.65 0.31
C LYS A 41 -6.80 5.45 -0.14
N ASP A 42 -7.07 6.63 -0.67
CA ASP A 42 -6.03 7.53 -1.15
C ASP A 42 -5.93 8.74 -0.22
N SER A 43 -4.83 8.83 0.52
CA SER A 43 -4.59 9.96 1.43
C SER A 43 -4.00 11.19 0.73
N LEU A 44 -3.59 11.09 -0.55
CA LEU A 44 -2.77 12.09 -1.22
C LEU A 44 -3.06 12.26 -2.73
N ASP A 45 -4.26 11.95 -3.22
CA ASP A 45 -4.61 11.99 -4.66
C ASP A 45 -3.63 11.19 -5.57
N LYS A 46 -3.08 10.10 -5.05
CA LYS A 46 -2.10 9.28 -5.76
C LYS A 46 -2.82 8.24 -6.61
N HIS A 47 -2.72 8.35 -7.91
CA HIS A 47 -3.43 7.50 -8.85
C HIS A 47 -2.55 6.39 -9.45
N PHE A 48 -1.82 5.64 -8.62
CA PHE A 48 -1.01 4.50 -9.10
C PHE A 48 -1.87 3.33 -9.56
N VAL A 49 -2.97 3.07 -8.87
CA VAL A 49 -3.93 2.00 -9.17
C VAL A 49 -5.32 2.57 -9.24
N SER A 50 -6.05 2.26 -10.32
CA SER A 50 -7.45 2.65 -10.48
C SER A 50 -8.38 1.47 -10.23
N GLU A 51 -9.66 1.76 -9.93
CA GLU A 51 -10.70 0.74 -9.83
C GLU A 51 -10.76 -0.15 -11.09
N SER A 52 -10.65 0.45 -12.27
CA SER A 52 -10.68 -0.27 -13.55
C SER A 52 -9.51 -1.24 -13.71
N ASP A 53 -8.34 -0.94 -13.13
CA ASP A 53 -7.19 -1.86 -13.16
C ASP A 53 -7.49 -3.10 -12.30
N LEU A 54 -8.02 -2.91 -11.11
CA LEU A 54 -8.36 -3.99 -10.18
C LEU A 54 -9.42 -4.91 -10.78
N VAL A 55 -10.49 -4.34 -11.35
CA VAL A 55 -11.53 -5.10 -12.05
C VAL A 55 -10.95 -5.88 -13.24
N THR A 56 -10.01 -5.29 -13.97
CA THR A 56 -9.35 -5.94 -15.10
C THR A 56 -8.48 -7.11 -14.66
N ILE A 57 -7.73 -6.97 -13.56
CA ILE A 57 -6.94 -8.05 -12.97
C ILE A 57 -7.86 -9.21 -12.57
N LEU A 58 -8.96 -8.93 -11.86
CA LEU A 58 -9.91 -9.96 -11.43
C LEU A 58 -10.59 -10.68 -12.61
N LYS A 59 -10.92 -9.95 -13.68
CA LYS A 59 -11.47 -10.56 -14.90
C LYS A 59 -10.46 -11.50 -15.57
N LYS A 60 -9.22 -11.10 -15.70
CA LYS A 60 -8.15 -11.93 -16.28
C LYS A 60 -7.88 -13.20 -15.47
N ALA A 61 -8.01 -13.12 -14.15
CA ALA A 61 -7.81 -14.25 -13.25
C ALA A 61 -9.05 -15.14 -13.06
N ASP A 62 -10.16 -14.85 -13.75
CA ASP A 62 -11.47 -15.49 -13.56
C ASP A 62 -12.02 -15.40 -12.12
N LEU A 63 -11.62 -14.35 -11.41
CA LEU A 63 -12.03 -14.07 -10.04
C LEU A 63 -13.09 -12.96 -9.94
N ASN A 64 -13.64 -12.49 -11.07
CA ASN A 64 -14.72 -11.51 -11.04
C ASN A 64 -15.92 -12.07 -10.27
N PRO A 65 -16.34 -11.43 -9.15
CA PRO A 65 -17.40 -11.95 -8.29
C PRO A 65 -18.81 -11.72 -8.84
N ILE A 66 -18.99 -10.76 -9.75
CA ILE A 66 -20.31 -10.34 -10.23
C ILE A 66 -21.07 -11.52 -10.85
N LYS A 67 -22.33 -11.72 -10.45
CA LYS A 67 -23.22 -12.81 -10.84
C LYS A 67 -22.80 -14.21 -10.36
N LYS A 68 -21.79 -14.32 -9.49
CA LYS A 68 -21.46 -15.60 -8.83
C LYS A 68 -22.22 -15.72 -7.51
N PRO A 69 -22.59 -16.93 -7.05
CA PRO A 69 -23.17 -17.13 -5.72
C PRO A 69 -22.22 -16.63 -4.63
N MET A 70 -22.76 -15.94 -3.62
CA MET A 70 -21.94 -15.32 -2.57
C MET A 70 -21.13 -16.33 -1.75
N ASP A 71 -21.61 -17.55 -1.59
CA ASP A 71 -20.92 -18.65 -0.90
C ASP A 71 -19.75 -19.21 -1.72
N ALA A 72 -19.85 -19.20 -3.04
CA ALA A 72 -18.81 -19.65 -3.96
C ALA A 72 -17.67 -18.64 -4.13
N ILE A 73 -17.85 -17.37 -3.73
CA ILE A 73 -16.82 -16.35 -3.84
C ILE A 73 -15.80 -16.52 -2.70
N ASN A 74 -14.55 -16.71 -3.05
CA ASN A 74 -13.43 -16.77 -2.11
C ASN A 74 -12.72 -15.41 -2.11
N THR A 75 -12.91 -14.65 -1.02
CA THR A 75 -12.29 -13.32 -0.85
C THR A 75 -10.79 -13.39 -0.69
N ASP A 76 -10.26 -14.43 -0.03
CA ASP A 76 -8.81 -14.59 0.18
C ASP A 76 -8.07 -14.80 -1.16
N ARG A 77 -8.71 -15.49 -2.11
CA ARG A 77 -8.15 -15.63 -3.47
C ARG A 77 -8.15 -14.31 -4.23
N ILE A 78 -9.20 -13.49 -4.06
CA ILE A 78 -9.27 -12.15 -4.63
C ILE A 78 -8.15 -11.28 -4.08
N GLU A 79 -7.97 -11.25 -2.76
CA GLU A 79 -6.89 -10.50 -2.11
C GLU A 79 -5.51 -10.98 -2.56
N THR A 80 -5.29 -12.30 -2.59
CA THR A 80 -4.01 -12.89 -3.02
C THR A 80 -3.67 -12.52 -4.45
N GLU A 81 -4.65 -12.50 -5.35
CA GLU A 81 -4.43 -12.14 -6.75
C GLU A 81 -4.10 -10.66 -6.91
N LEU A 82 -4.86 -9.80 -6.25
CA LEU A 82 -4.66 -8.36 -6.32
C LEU A 82 -3.36 -7.90 -5.62
N LYS A 83 -2.94 -8.61 -4.59
CA LYS A 83 -1.67 -8.37 -3.88
C LYS A 83 -0.42 -8.61 -4.74
N LYS A 84 -0.54 -9.32 -5.87
CA LYS A 84 0.55 -9.44 -6.86
C LYS A 84 0.88 -8.12 -7.55
N ASN A 85 -0.02 -7.15 -7.49
CA ASN A 85 0.28 -5.81 -7.98
C ASN A 85 1.18 -5.08 -6.97
N GLU A 86 2.43 -4.87 -7.36
CA GLU A 86 3.47 -4.28 -6.50
C GLU A 86 3.20 -2.81 -6.09
N MET A 87 2.14 -2.18 -6.63
CA MET A 87 1.68 -0.85 -6.24
C MET A 87 0.73 -0.88 -5.02
N ILE A 88 0.27 -2.07 -4.61
CA ILE A 88 -0.68 -2.25 -3.51
C ILE A 88 0.09 -2.57 -2.22
N ALA A 89 -0.15 -1.76 -1.18
CA ALA A 89 0.37 -1.99 0.15
C ALA A 89 -0.52 -2.97 0.93
N ARG A 90 -1.82 -2.72 0.93
CA ARG A 90 -2.81 -3.51 1.65
C ARG A 90 -4.09 -3.63 0.85
N ILE A 91 -4.75 -4.78 1.00
CA ILE A 91 -6.06 -5.02 0.42
C ILE A 91 -6.89 -5.85 1.38
N GLU A 92 -8.17 -5.51 1.48
CA GLU A 92 -9.18 -6.25 2.23
C GLU A 92 -10.41 -6.44 1.36
N ALA A 93 -10.88 -7.68 1.26
CA ALA A 93 -12.08 -8.04 0.52
C ALA A 93 -13.09 -8.67 1.46
N TYR A 94 -14.30 -8.15 1.50
CA TYR A 94 -15.34 -8.72 2.34
C TYR A 94 -16.72 -8.73 1.69
N LYS A 95 -17.53 -9.67 2.15
CA LYS A 95 -18.90 -9.87 1.71
C LYS A 95 -19.83 -9.02 2.56
N THR A 96 -20.71 -8.26 1.92
CA THR A 96 -21.75 -7.51 2.64
C THR A 96 -23.06 -8.30 2.71
N PRO A 97 -23.91 -8.06 3.71
CA PRO A 97 -25.22 -8.68 3.80
C PRO A 97 -26.16 -8.33 2.62
N SER A 98 -25.88 -7.23 1.92
CA SER A 98 -26.61 -6.78 0.73
C SER A 98 -26.28 -7.54 -0.56
N GLY A 99 -25.32 -8.50 -0.53
CA GLY A 99 -24.90 -9.21 -1.74
C GLY A 99 -23.88 -8.44 -2.58
N ILE A 100 -23.10 -7.58 -1.97
CA ILE A 100 -22.03 -6.80 -2.60
C ILE A 100 -20.69 -7.29 -2.07
N ILE A 101 -19.69 -7.42 -2.93
CA ILE A 101 -18.29 -7.57 -2.52
C ILE A 101 -17.68 -6.18 -2.42
N LYS A 102 -17.08 -5.88 -1.28
CA LYS A 102 -16.35 -4.62 -1.07
C LYS A 102 -14.86 -4.89 -1.00
N LEU A 103 -14.10 -4.12 -1.79
CA LEU A 103 -12.63 -4.12 -1.80
C LEU A 103 -12.15 -2.80 -1.23
N GLU A 104 -11.38 -2.85 -0.16
CA GLU A 104 -10.65 -1.70 0.37
C GLU A 104 -9.18 -1.86 0.03
N VAL A 105 -8.63 -0.92 -0.71
CA VAL A 105 -7.27 -0.98 -1.26
C VAL A 105 -6.48 0.21 -0.77
N GLU A 106 -5.33 -0.05 -0.17
CA GLU A 106 -4.34 0.96 0.19
C GLU A 106 -3.16 0.86 -0.78
N GLN A 107 -2.82 1.96 -1.43
CA GLN A 107 -1.69 2.04 -2.33
C GLN A 107 -0.40 2.26 -1.56
N LYS A 108 0.73 1.82 -2.11
CA LYS A 108 2.06 2.17 -1.59
C LYS A 108 2.31 3.68 -1.71
N ILE A 109 3.00 4.22 -0.74
CA ILE A 109 3.34 5.65 -0.67
C ILE A 109 4.82 5.81 -1.00
N PRO A 110 5.18 6.24 -2.22
CA PRO A 110 6.57 6.47 -2.55
C PRO A 110 7.13 7.66 -1.76
N ILE A 111 8.36 7.54 -1.33
CA ILE A 111 9.11 8.60 -0.63
C ILE A 111 10.40 8.97 -1.35
N LEU A 112 10.84 8.15 -2.31
CA LEU A 112 12.07 8.35 -3.04
C LEU A 112 11.93 7.75 -4.45
N ARG A 113 12.46 8.42 -5.47
CA ARG A 113 12.54 7.90 -6.84
C ARG A 113 13.99 7.62 -7.23
N VAL A 114 14.27 6.40 -7.65
CA VAL A 114 15.59 6.01 -8.14
C VAL A 114 15.58 5.93 -9.65
N ILE A 115 16.52 6.63 -10.30
CA ILE A 115 16.81 6.52 -11.75
C ILE A 115 18.31 6.26 -11.88
N SER A 116 18.66 5.00 -12.10
CA SER A 116 20.06 4.59 -12.24
C SER A 116 20.24 3.61 -13.40
N SER A 117 21.50 3.34 -13.75
CA SER A 117 21.82 2.30 -14.73
C SER A 117 21.41 0.89 -14.30
N ARG A 118 21.17 0.68 -13.01
CA ARG A 118 20.75 -0.59 -12.40
C ARG A 118 19.24 -0.74 -12.20
N GLY A 119 18.46 0.32 -12.44
CA GLY A 119 17.02 0.26 -12.33
C GLY A 119 16.35 1.63 -12.26
N ASN A 120 15.05 1.61 -12.51
CA ASN A 120 14.17 2.77 -12.36
C ASN A 120 12.96 2.31 -11.53
N PHE A 121 12.89 2.77 -10.29
CA PHE A 121 11.88 2.33 -9.34
C PHE A 121 11.65 3.40 -8.25
N TYR A 122 10.60 3.25 -7.47
CA TYR A 122 10.40 3.99 -6.23
C TYR A 122 10.78 3.16 -5.00
N VAL A 123 11.12 3.83 -3.93
CA VAL A 123 11.13 3.28 -2.58
C VAL A 123 9.94 3.85 -1.83
N ASP A 124 9.16 2.98 -1.19
CA ASP A 124 7.97 3.37 -0.43
C ASP A 124 8.29 3.71 1.04
N ASN A 125 7.29 4.20 1.75
CA ASN A 125 7.40 4.57 3.16
C ASN A 125 7.62 3.37 4.12
N LEU A 126 7.61 2.14 3.61
CA LEU A 126 7.95 0.92 4.35
C LEU A 126 9.35 0.41 4.01
N GLY A 127 10.13 1.15 3.20
CA GLY A 127 11.46 0.74 2.76
C GLY A 127 11.45 -0.38 1.72
N THR A 128 10.32 -0.60 1.02
CA THR A 128 10.24 -1.58 -0.05
C THR A 128 10.23 -0.92 -1.42
N THR A 129 10.68 -1.64 -2.43
CA THR A 129 10.66 -1.13 -3.80
C THR A 129 9.28 -1.27 -4.42
N MET A 130 8.92 -0.33 -5.30
CA MET A 130 7.76 -0.41 -6.16
C MET A 130 8.12 0.06 -7.58
N PRO A 131 7.48 -0.48 -8.64
CA PRO A 131 7.76 -0.08 -10.00
C PRO A 131 7.30 1.35 -10.27
N VAL A 132 7.81 1.94 -11.35
CA VAL A 132 7.32 3.23 -11.84
C VAL A 132 5.98 3.06 -12.54
N SER A 133 5.11 4.06 -12.41
CA SER A 133 3.86 4.13 -13.15
C SER A 133 4.02 5.02 -14.38
N PHE A 134 3.35 4.65 -15.48
CA PHE A 134 3.22 5.54 -16.65
C PHE A 134 2.09 6.56 -16.49
N ARG A 135 1.22 6.39 -15.50
CA ARG A 135 0.05 7.24 -15.28
C ARG A 135 0.27 8.35 -14.27
N TYR A 136 1.14 8.09 -13.30
CA TYR A 136 1.37 9.02 -12.20
C TYR A 136 2.85 9.08 -11.84
N VAL A 137 3.33 10.27 -11.63
CA VAL A 137 4.70 10.54 -11.16
C VAL A 137 4.59 11.19 -9.78
N ALA A 138 5.18 10.55 -8.77
CA ALA A 138 5.20 11.12 -7.43
C ALA A 138 6.19 12.27 -7.36
N ASP A 139 5.80 13.33 -6.66
CA ASP A 139 6.69 14.43 -6.29
C ASP A 139 7.47 14.02 -5.02
N VAL A 140 8.62 13.41 -5.26
CA VAL A 140 9.54 12.93 -4.22
C VAL A 140 10.97 13.14 -4.69
N PRO A 141 11.94 13.26 -3.77
CA PRO A 141 13.35 13.44 -4.12
C PRO A 141 13.84 12.40 -5.13
N LEU A 142 14.60 12.85 -6.11
CA LEU A 142 15.20 12.01 -7.14
C LEU A 142 16.58 11.52 -6.71
N VAL A 143 16.83 10.24 -6.82
CA VAL A 143 18.17 9.65 -6.68
C VAL A 143 18.67 9.18 -8.02
N SER A 144 19.89 9.54 -8.35
CA SER A 144 20.55 9.14 -9.60
C SER A 144 22.01 8.71 -9.34
N GLY A 145 22.69 8.23 -10.40
CA GLY A 145 24.05 7.76 -10.33
C GLY A 145 24.17 6.27 -10.13
N TYR A 146 25.10 5.83 -9.28
CA TYR A 146 25.39 4.42 -9.03
C TYR A 146 24.63 3.90 -7.82
N VAL A 147 23.35 3.56 -8.04
CA VAL A 147 22.46 3.17 -6.96
C VAL A 147 22.19 1.68 -6.98
N GLU A 148 22.65 0.98 -5.96
CA GLU A 148 22.27 -0.42 -5.71
C GLU A 148 20.94 -0.48 -4.96
N LYS A 149 20.18 -1.56 -5.20
CA LYS A 149 18.88 -1.74 -4.56
C LYS A 149 18.98 -1.77 -3.04
N GLU A 150 20.04 -2.39 -2.52
CA GLU A 150 20.30 -2.47 -1.09
C GLU A 150 20.51 -1.09 -0.47
N LEU A 151 21.35 -0.26 -1.09
CA LEU A 151 21.57 1.13 -0.65
C LEU A 151 20.25 1.92 -0.68
N ALA A 152 19.41 1.69 -1.72
CA ALA A 152 18.14 2.40 -1.86
C ALA A 152 17.16 2.10 -0.72
N VAL A 153 17.10 0.85 -0.26
CA VAL A 153 16.15 0.44 0.79
C VAL A 153 16.73 0.51 2.21
N THR A 154 17.97 0.96 2.36
CA THR A 154 18.65 1.14 3.65
C THR A 154 18.97 2.61 3.92
N ASP A 155 20.11 3.08 3.50
CA ASP A 155 20.61 4.42 3.86
C ASP A 155 19.88 5.54 3.13
N LEU A 156 19.59 5.37 1.83
CA LEU A 156 18.77 6.33 1.10
C LEU A 156 17.33 6.38 1.63
N TYR A 157 16.77 5.25 2.05
CA TYR A 157 15.48 5.19 2.72
C TYR A 157 15.47 6.00 4.02
N LYS A 158 16.47 5.80 4.90
CA LYS A 158 16.60 6.57 6.15
C LYS A 158 16.74 8.07 5.86
N PHE A 159 17.54 8.40 4.85
CA PHE A 159 17.73 9.79 4.43
C PHE A 159 16.43 10.41 3.89
N ALA A 160 15.66 9.65 3.10
CA ALA A 160 14.36 10.10 2.59
C ALA A 160 13.34 10.34 3.72
N LEU A 161 13.30 9.47 4.74
CA LEU A 161 12.48 9.70 5.94
C LEU A 161 12.89 10.99 6.67
N PHE A 162 14.19 11.21 6.85
CA PHE A 162 14.68 12.44 7.44
C PHE A 162 14.24 13.68 6.64
N LEU A 163 14.31 13.63 5.30
CA LEU A 163 13.83 14.73 4.46
C LEU A 163 12.34 14.99 4.66
N GLN A 164 11.51 13.94 4.76
CA GLN A 164 10.07 14.09 5.01
C GLN A 164 9.76 14.73 6.36
N GLU A 165 10.56 14.43 7.39
CA GLU A 165 10.40 14.96 8.73
C GLU A 165 10.99 16.37 8.87
N ASN A 166 11.87 16.78 7.96
CA ASN A 166 12.55 18.05 7.99
C ASN A 166 12.18 18.96 6.81
N GLU A 167 11.15 19.80 7.03
CA GLU A 167 10.62 20.69 6.01
C GLU A 167 11.69 21.57 5.34
N PHE A 168 12.66 22.07 6.10
CA PHE A 168 13.73 22.89 5.55
C PHE A 168 14.53 22.13 4.48
N TRP A 169 15.03 20.93 4.81
CA TRP A 169 15.82 20.14 3.87
C TRP A 169 15.00 19.56 2.73
N ASN A 170 13.75 19.16 3.01
CA ASN A 170 12.82 18.68 1.97
C ASN A 170 12.56 19.74 0.90
N ASN A 171 12.48 21.00 1.30
CA ASN A 171 12.29 22.12 0.37
C ASN A 171 13.60 22.53 -0.35
N GLN A 172 14.75 22.18 0.19
CA GLN A 172 16.04 22.54 -0.39
C GLN A 172 16.58 21.49 -1.38
N ILE A 173 16.39 20.21 -1.10
CA ILE A 173 17.02 19.14 -1.87
C ILE A 173 16.10 18.69 -3.02
N GLU A 174 16.61 18.79 -4.25
CA GLU A 174 15.94 18.33 -5.46
C GLU A 174 16.36 16.93 -5.83
N GLN A 175 17.67 16.67 -5.79
CA GLN A 175 18.25 15.43 -6.26
C GLN A 175 19.42 14.99 -5.36
N ILE A 176 19.56 13.69 -5.24
CA ILE A 176 20.64 13.00 -4.58
C ILE A 176 21.43 12.27 -5.66
N TYR A 177 22.72 12.54 -5.77
CA TYR A 177 23.61 11.84 -6.69
C TYR A 177 24.54 10.91 -5.93
N VAL A 178 24.56 9.64 -6.31
CA VAL A 178 25.41 8.61 -5.68
C VAL A 178 26.55 8.28 -6.62
N HIS A 179 27.78 8.43 -6.14
CA HIS A 179 29.00 8.05 -6.85
C HIS A 179 29.29 6.54 -6.76
N PRO A 180 30.16 5.99 -7.63
CA PRO A 180 30.52 4.56 -7.62
C PRO A 180 31.16 4.07 -6.29
N ASP A 181 31.75 4.96 -5.53
CA ASP A 181 32.35 4.72 -4.19
C ASP A 181 31.37 4.90 -3.03
N ASN A 182 30.07 5.08 -3.35
CA ASN A 182 28.97 5.38 -2.44
C ASN A 182 29.07 6.76 -1.76
N GLU A 183 29.93 7.65 -2.22
CA GLU A 183 29.82 9.05 -1.83
C GLU A 183 28.59 9.71 -2.43
N VAL A 184 28.07 10.68 -1.70
CA VAL A 184 26.78 11.31 -2.00
C VAL A 184 26.95 12.82 -2.16
N GLU A 185 26.40 13.33 -3.25
CA GLU A 185 26.20 14.76 -3.47
C GLU A 185 24.70 15.08 -3.43
N LEU A 186 24.35 16.16 -2.75
CA LEU A 186 23.00 16.70 -2.76
C LEU A 186 22.95 17.90 -3.70
N ILE A 187 21.94 17.92 -4.55
CA ILE A 187 21.70 18.97 -5.53
C ILE A 187 20.50 19.78 -5.05
N PRO A 188 20.70 21.03 -4.63
CA PRO A 188 19.62 21.89 -4.19
C PRO A 188 18.67 22.31 -5.34
N ARG A 189 17.43 22.63 -4.99
CA ARG A 189 16.42 23.19 -5.93
C ARG A 189 16.80 24.56 -6.46
N VAL A 190 17.54 25.33 -5.66
CA VAL A 190 17.92 26.72 -5.96
C VAL A 190 19.43 26.88 -5.88
N GLY A 191 19.98 27.55 -6.90
CA GLY A 191 21.43 27.82 -6.98
C GLY A 191 22.19 26.77 -7.82
N ASN A 192 23.48 27.07 -8.07
CA ASN A 192 24.37 26.21 -8.87
C ASN A 192 25.43 25.49 -8.02
N HIS A 193 25.23 25.45 -6.71
CA HIS A 193 26.15 24.77 -5.80
C HIS A 193 25.73 23.30 -5.60
N ARG A 194 26.69 22.50 -5.17
CA ARG A 194 26.46 21.12 -4.75
C ARG A 194 26.90 20.97 -3.31
N ILE A 195 26.19 20.16 -2.57
CA ILE A 195 26.52 19.82 -1.19
C ILE A 195 27.20 18.45 -1.22
N VAL A 196 28.49 18.39 -1.00
CA VAL A 196 29.23 17.14 -0.89
C VAL A 196 28.99 16.59 0.50
N LEU A 197 28.09 15.61 0.62
CA LEU A 197 27.75 14.98 1.89
C LEU A 197 28.81 13.93 2.29
N GLY A 198 29.46 13.31 1.32
CA GLY A 198 30.29 12.12 1.50
C GLY A 198 29.44 10.89 1.75
N THR A 199 29.79 10.11 2.77
CA THR A 199 28.96 8.95 3.16
C THR A 199 27.74 9.37 3.96
N PHE A 200 26.76 8.46 4.10
CA PHE A 200 25.58 8.69 4.94
C PHE A 200 25.85 8.64 6.45
N ASP A 201 27.09 8.33 6.85
CA ASP A 201 27.45 8.36 8.27
C ASP A 201 27.26 9.77 8.83
N ASP A 202 26.59 9.86 9.97
CA ASP A 202 26.32 11.10 10.70
C ASP A 202 25.72 12.23 9.84
N PHE A 203 24.96 11.89 8.79
CA PHE A 203 24.42 12.86 7.83
C PHE A 203 23.57 13.95 8.50
N GLN A 204 22.87 13.63 9.59
CA GLN A 204 22.06 14.60 10.33
C GLN A 204 22.93 15.70 10.93
N GLU A 205 24.02 15.34 11.60
CA GLU A 205 24.97 16.30 12.18
C GLU A 205 25.62 17.17 11.09
N LYS A 206 26.01 16.55 9.97
CA LYS A 206 26.57 17.28 8.82
C LYS A 206 25.60 18.32 8.28
N LEU A 207 24.32 17.97 8.14
CA LEU A 207 23.29 18.87 7.64
C LEU A 207 22.93 19.95 8.67
N ASP A 208 22.90 19.64 9.95
CA ASP A 208 22.66 20.62 11.01
C ASP A 208 23.79 21.68 11.04
N ASN A 209 25.05 21.26 10.94
CA ASN A 209 26.19 22.16 10.84
C ASN A 209 26.11 23.02 9.57
N LEU A 210 25.74 22.45 8.43
CA LEU A 210 25.53 23.21 7.19
C LEU A 210 24.43 24.24 7.34
N ARG A 211 23.32 23.89 7.98
CA ARG A 211 22.19 24.80 8.23
C ARG A 211 22.60 26.01 9.07
N LEU A 212 23.41 25.78 10.11
CA LEU A 212 23.97 26.88 10.92
C LEU A 212 24.82 27.82 10.08
N PHE A 213 25.63 27.28 9.18
CA PHE A 213 26.45 28.08 8.28
C PHE A 213 25.63 28.90 7.28
N LEU A 214 24.53 28.33 6.74
CA LEU A 214 23.65 29.01 5.79
C LEU A 214 22.77 30.09 6.46
N SER A 215 22.66 30.09 7.78
CA SER A 215 21.87 31.07 8.54
C SER A 215 22.67 32.31 8.96
N LEU A 216 24.00 32.34 8.71
CA LEU A 216 24.89 33.46 8.96
C LEU A 216 24.93 34.41 7.78
#